data_f57e8b664c90b4b37b61f8d4d6b24516
#
_entry.id   f57e8b664c90b4b37b61f8d4d6b24516
#
_cell.length_a   1.000
_cell.length_b   1.000
_cell.length_c   1.000
_cell.angle_alpha   90.00
_cell.angle_beta   90.00
_cell.angle_gamma   90.00
#
_symmetry.space_group_name_H-M   'P 1'
#
loop_
_entity.id
_entity.type
_entity.pdbx_description
1 polymer ?
#
loop_
_entity_poly.entity_id
_entity_poly.type
_entity_poly.pdbx_seq_one_letter_code
_entity_poly.pdbx_strand_id
1 'polypeptide(L)'
;MAVERTLSIIKPDAVAKNVIGKIYTRFENAGLKIVAAKMTHLSQAEAEGFYAVHKERPFFKDLVKFMISGPVMIQALEGEGAVLKNRDLMGATNPKDAAAGTIRADFAESIDANAVHGSDSAENAAIEIKYFFG
;
A
#
# COMPACT_ATOMS: atom_id res chain seq x y z
N MET A 1 10.90 -7.05 -20.63
CA MET A 1 10.87 -6.46 -19.27
C MET A 1 10.84 -7.57 -18.24
N ALA A 2 11.53 -7.38 -17.13
CA ALA A 2 11.57 -8.40 -16.10
C ALA A 2 10.29 -8.40 -15.28
N VAL A 3 9.84 -9.59 -14.92
CA VAL A 3 8.78 -9.75 -13.93
C VAL A 3 9.35 -9.38 -12.56
N GLU A 4 8.61 -8.57 -11.81
CA GLU A 4 9.02 -8.19 -10.46
C GLU A 4 7.84 -8.23 -9.52
N ARG A 5 8.10 -8.14 -8.23
CA ARG A 5 7.08 -8.09 -7.18
C ARG A 5 7.13 -6.77 -6.45
N THR A 6 5.99 -6.34 -5.97
CA THR A 6 5.89 -5.15 -5.12
C THR A 6 4.95 -5.44 -3.96
N LEU A 7 5.16 -4.75 -2.84
CA LEU A 7 4.24 -4.83 -1.72
C LEU A 7 3.21 -3.72 -1.82
N SER A 8 1.96 -4.08 -1.56
CA SER A 8 0.86 -3.12 -1.46
C SER A 8 0.14 -3.34 -0.14
N ILE A 9 -0.32 -2.26 0.47
CA ILE A 9 -1.15 -2.33 1.67
C ILE A 9 -2.38 -1.47 1.43
N ILE A 10 -3.56 -2.05 1.66
CA ILE A 10 -4.79 -1.27 1.72
C ILE A 10 -4.92 -0.84 3.18
N LYS A 11 -4.85 0.47 3.40
CA LYS A 11 -4.77 1.06 4.73
C LYS A 11 -6.12 1.03 5.46
N PRO A 12 -6.14 1.24 6.78
CA PRO A 12 -7.38 1.13 7.55
C PRO A 12 -8.54 1.98 7.05
N ASP A 13 -8.26 3.16 6.52
CA ASP A 13 -9.31 4.04 5.98
C ASP A 13 -10.05 3.40 4.80
N ALA A 14 -9.31 2.78 3.88
CA ALA A 14 -9.91 2.12 2.72
C ALA A 14 -10.56 0.78 3.10
N VAL A 15 -9.97 0.04 4.03
CA VAL A 15 -10.59 -1.20 4.53
C VAL A 15 -11.96 -0.87 5.14
N ALA A 16 -12.03 0.20 5.94
CA ALA A 16 -13.28 0.63 6.57
C ALA A 16 -14.35 1.03 5.55
N LYS A 17 -13.94 1.50 4.37
CA LYS A 17 -14.88 1.85 3.29
C LYS A 17 -15.40 0.65 2.53
N ASN A 18 -14.89 -0.55 2.82
CA ASN A 18 -15.31 -1.79 2.16
C ASN A 18 -15.03 -1.80 0.67
N VAL A 19 -13.85 -1.32 0.27
CA VAL A 19 -13.46 -1.20 -1.15
C VAL A 19 -12.30 -2.10 -1.56
N ILE A 20 -11.95 -3.10 -0.72
CA ILE A 20 -10.85 -4.04 -1.03
C ILE A 20 -11.04 -4.67 -2.41
N GLY A 21 -12.23 -5.19 -2.70
CA GLY A 21 -12.50 -5.83 -3.99
C GLY A 21 -12.36 -4.89 -5.17
N LYS A 22 -12.77 -3.63 -5.01
CA LYS A 22 -12.64 -2.63 -6.06
C LYS A 22 -11.17 -2.30 -6.33
N ILE A 23 -10.36 -2.24 -5.30
CA ILE A 23 -8.92 -2.00 -5.44
C ILE A 23 -8.24 -3.21 -6.08
N TYR A 24 -8.58 -4.43 -5.65
CA TYR A 24 -8.04 -5.66 -6.24
C TYR A 24 -8.39 -5.78 -7.72
N THR A 25 -9.59 -5.38 -8.10
CA THR A 25 -10.00 -5.36 -9.51
C THR A 25 -9.06 -4.49 -10.35
N ARG A 26 -8.62 -3.37 -9.82
CA ARG A 26 -7.69 -2.49 -10.53
C ARG A 26 -6.32 -3.13 -10.71
N PHE A 27 -5.84 -3.86 -9.71
CA PHE A 27 -4.59 -4.61 -9.84
C PHE A 27 -4.69 -5.64 -10.95
N GLU A 28 -5.74 -6.45 -10.92
CA GLU A 28 -5.92 -7.53 -11.88
C GLU A 28 -6.16 -7.01 -13.30
N ASN A 29 -6.94 -5.95 -13.45
CA ASN A 29 -7.17 -5.34 -14.76
C ASN A 29 -5.90 -4.74 -15.36
N ALA A 30 -4.94 -4.35 -14.54
CA ALA A 30 -3.66 -3.82 -14.99
C ALA A 30 -2.64 -4.93 -15.29
N GLY A 31 -3.01 -6.20 -15.09
CA GLY A 31 -2.10 -7.32 -15.31
C GLY A 31 -1.21 -7.66 -14.12
N LEU A 32 -1.53 -7.15 -12.95
CA LEU A 32 -0.81 -7.50 -11.71
C LEU A 32 -1.50 -8.70 -11.07
N LYS A 33 -0.70 -9.72 -10.74
CA LYS A 33 -1.20 -10.93 -10.08
C LYS A 33 -1.00 -10.81 -8.58
N ILE A 34 -2.02 -11.13 -7.82
CA ILE A 34 -1.91 -11.20 -6.37
C ILE A 34 -1.33 -12.56 -6.01
N VAL A 35 -0.09 -12.59 -5.52
CA VAL A 35 0.62 -13.85 -5.22
C VAL A 35 0.67 -14.17 -3.74
N ALA A 36 0.37 -13.21 -2.87
CA ALA A 36 0.22 -13.42 -1.43
C ALA A 36 -0.69 -12.32 -0.90
N ALA A 37 -1.49 -12.64 0.09
CA ALA A 37 -2.40 -11.67 0.69
C ALA A 37 -2.77 -12.10 2.09
N LYS A 38 -2.88 -11.13 3.01
CA LYS A 38 -3.41 -11.39 4.35
C LYS A 38 -4.04 -10.13 4.92
N MET A 39 -5.11 -10.32 5.66
CA MET A 39 -5.71 -9.24 6.44
C MET A 39 -5.22 -9.37 7.88
N THR A 40 -4.78 -8.28 8.47
CA THR A 40 -4.30 -8.28 9.84
C THR A 40 -4.49 -6.91 10.46
N HIS A 41 -4.55 -6.88 11.79
CA HIS A 41 -4.50 -5.64 12.55
C HIS A 41 -3.07 -5.50 13.06
N LEU A 42 -2.31 -4.55 12.52
CA LEU A 42 -0.92 -4.38 12.90
C LEU A 42 -0.78 -4.05 14.38
N SER A 43 0.24 -4.62 15.02
CA SER A 43 0.65 -4.19 16.35
C SER A 43 1.47 -2.90 16.22
N GLN A 44 1.61 -2.18 17.32
CA GLN A 44 2.46 -0.99 17.33
C GLN A 44 3.90 -1.34 16.91
N ALA A 45 4.44 -2.45 17.42
CA ALA A 45 5.78 -2.89 17.08
C ALA A 45 5.93 -3.20 15.58
N GLU A 46 4.92 -3.85 14.98
CA GLU A 46 4.93 -4.15 13.55
C GLU A 46 4.91 -2.88 12.70
N ALA A 47 4.05 -1.92 13.05
CA ALA A 47 3.96 -0.67 12.31
C ALA A 47 5.24 0.15 12.47
N GLU A 48 5.79 0.23 13.68
CA GLU A 48 7.05 0.95 13.92
C GLU A 48 8.21 0.33 13.14
N GLY A 49 8.28 -1.01 13.11
CA GLY A 49 9.31 -1.72 12.36
C GLY A 49 9.19 -1.50 10.87
N PHE A 50 7.97 -1.53 10.33
CA PHE A 50 7.75 -1.32 8.90
C PHE A 50 8.15 0.10 8.46
N TYR A 51 7.82 1.10 9.27
CA TYR A 51 8.12 2.49 8.97
C TYR A 51 9.41 3.00 9.64
N ALA A 52 10.30 2.10 10.06
CA ALA A 52 11.51 2.46 10.81
C ALA A 52 12.40 3.50 10.09
N VAL A 53 12.40 3.51 8.74
CA VAL A 53 13.15 4.48 7.96
C VAL A 53 12.65 5.92 8.18
N HIS A 54 11.44 6.08 8.71
CA HIS A 54 10.83 7.38 9.00
C HIS A 54 10.84 7.73 10.48
N LYS A 55 11.52 6.93 11.30
CA LYS A 55 11.55 7.05 12.77
C LYS A 55 11.84 8.45 13.27
N GLU A 56 12.72 9.17 12.60
CA GLU A 56 13.11 10.53 12.97
C GLU A 56 12.18 11.63 12.41
N ARG A 57 11.20 11.25 11.59
CA ARG A 57 10.29 12.21 10.97
C ARG A 57 9.20 12.65 11.94
N PRO A 58 8.77 13.94 11.88
CA PRO A 58 7.70 14.44 12.76
C PRO A 58 6.38 13.65 12.61
N PHE A 59 6.09 13.14 11.42
CA PHE A 59 4.85 12.42 11.15
C PHE A 59 4.86 10.96 11.59
N PHE A 60 6.00 10.44 12.07
CA PHE A 60 6.15 9.00 12.38
C PHE A 60 5.10 8.50 13.36
N LYS A 61 4.91 9.20 14.47
CA LYS A 61 3.94 8.77 15.51
C LYS A 61 2.53 8.74 14.99
N ASP A 62 2.15 9.74 14.22
CA ASP A 62 0.80 9.82 13.64
C ASP A 62 0.60 8.74 12.59
N LEU A 63 1.61 8.45 11.78
CA LEU A 63 1.57 7.39 10.79
C LEU A 63 1.36 6.02 11.44
N VAL A 64 2.15 5.72 12.48
CA VAL A 64 2.02 4.46 13.23
C VAL A 64 0.63 4.37 13.85
N LYS A 65 0.18 5.42 14.51
CA LYS A 65 -1.15 5.46 15.13
C LYS A 65 -2.26 5.20 14.11
N PHE A 66 -2.15 5.81 12.93
CA PHE A 66 -3.11 5.62 11.86
C PHE A 66 -3.12 4.16 11.37
N MET A 67 -1.95 3.58 11.15
CA MET A 67 -1.83 2.22 10.61
C MET A 67 -2.31 1.14 11.57
N ILE A 68 -2.34 1.41 12.87
CA ILE A 68 -2.86 0.47 13.87
C ILE A 68 -4.31 0.76 14.29
N SER A 69 -4.93 1.77 13.68
CA SER A 69 -6.30 2.18 14.04
C SER A 69 -7.38 1.20 13.58
N GLY A 70 -7.05 0.28 12.70
CA GLY A 70 -7.98 -0.74 12.21
C GLY A 70 -7.22 -1.77 11.38
N PRO A 71 -7.93 -2.80 10.87
CA PRO A 71 -7.28 -3.82 10.05
C PRO A 71 -6.78 -3.26 8.73
N VAL A 72 -5.72 -3.88 8.22
CA VAL A 72 -5.15 -3.58 6.91
C VAL A 72 -5.18 -4.84 6.06
N MET A 73 -5.18 -4.67 4.74
CA MET A 73 -5.05 -5.79 3.81
C MET A 73 -3.71 -5.65 3.12
N ILE A 74 -2.85 -6.66 3.30
CA ILE A 74 -1.47 -6.66 2.79
C ILE A 74 -1.36 -7.67 1.68
N GLN A 75 -0.80 -7.29 0.54
CA GLN A 75 -0.63 -8.18 -0.60
C GLN A 75 0.68 -7.96 -1.32
N ALA A 76 1.20 -9.06 -1.89
CA ALA A 76 2.32 -9.00 -2.82
C ALA A 76 1.76 -9.12 -4.23
N LEU A 77 2.15 -8.20 -5.10
CA LEU A 77 1.69 -8.13 -6.48
C LEU A 77 2.86 -8.48 -7.41
N GLU A 78 2.58 -9.25 -8.46
CA GLU A 78 3.60 -9.70 -9.41
C GLU A 78 3.19 -9.32 -10.83
N GLY A 79 4.16 -8.85 -11.61
CA GLY A 79 3.95 -8.54 -13.00
C GLY A 79 5.14 -7.79 -13.58
N GLU A 80 5.11 -7.53 -14.88
CA GLU A 80 6.15 -6.74 -15.53
C GLU A 80 6.11 -5.31 -15.02
N GLY A 81 7.25 -4.82 -14.51
CA GLY A 81 7.34 -3.48 -13.97
C GLY A 81 6.37 -3.21 -12.83
N ALA A 82 6.15 -4.20 -11.96
CA ALA A 82 5.11 -4.14 -10.94
C ALA A 82 5.20 -2.92 -10.02
N VAL A 83 6.41 -2.52 -9.63
CA VAL A 83 6.59 -1.37 -8.74
C VAL A 83 6.01 -0.10 -9.36
N LEU A 84 6.45 0.25 -10.57
CA LEU A 84 5.98 1.46 -11.25
C LEU A 84 4.50 1.34 -11.61
N LYS A 85 4.09 0.19 -12.10
CA LYS A 85 2.70 -0.03 -12.50
C LYS A 85 1.76 0.17 -11.30
N ASN A 86 2.12 -0.35 -10.14
CA ASN A 86 1.33 -0.15 -8.93
C ASN A 86 1.31 1.33 -8.51
N ARG A 87 2.45 2.01 -8.59
CA ARG A 87 2.49 3.44 -8.25
C ARG A 87 1.61 4.27 -9.18
N ASP A 88 1.59 3.93 -10.47
CA ASP A 88 0.71 4.60 -11.43
C ASP A 88 -0.78 4.36 -11.09
N LEU A 89 -1.11 3.15 -10.67
CA LEU A 89 -2.48 2.81 -10.25
C LEU A 89 -2.89 3.55 -8.99
N MET A 90 -1.95 3.71 -8.05
CA MET A 90 -2.23 4.41 -6.78
C MET A 90 -2.48 5.89 -6.99
N GLY A 91 -1.72 6.52 -7.87
CA GLY A 91 -1.78 7.96 -8.08
C GLY A 91 -0.90 8.73 -7.09
N ALA A 92 -0.95 10.06 -7.19
CA ALA A 92 -0.15 10.94 -6.33
C ALA A 92 -0.50 10.76 -4.86
N THR A 93 0.49 10.95 -3.99
CA THR A 93 0.35 10.80 -2.54
C THR A 93 -0.79 11.67 -1.99
N ASN A 94 -0.88 12.91 -2.47
CA ASN A 94 -2.01 13.77 -2.14
C ASN A 94 -3.15 13.46 -3.11
N PRO A 95 -4.32 13.02 -2.63
CA PRO A 95 -5.43 12.67 -3.53
C PRO A 95 -5.92 13.86 -4.36
N LYS A 96 -5.72 15.09 -3.92
CA LYS A 96 -6.08 16.29 -4.71
C LYS A 96 -5.24 16.39 -5.98
N ASP A 97 -4.03 15.85 -5.97
CA ASP A 97 -3.11 15.87 -7.11
C ASP A 97 -3.17 14.57 -7.91
N ALA A 98 -3.92 13.58 -7.44
CA ALA A 98 -4.01 12.28 -8.10
C ALA A 98 -4.89 12.37 -9.35
N ALA A 99 -4.41 11.78 -10.45
CA ALA A 99 -5.15 11.78 -11.70
C ALA A 99 -6.45 10.98 -11.56
N ALA A 100 -7.47 11.40 -12.30
CA ALA A 100 -8.76 10.70 -12.32
C ALA A 100 -8.57 9.23 -12.68
N GLY A 101 -9.29 8.35 -12.00
CA GLY A 101 -9.21 6.90 -12.22
C GLY A 101 -8.15 6.20 -11.38
N THR A 102 -7.30 6.94 -10.66
CA THR A 102 -6.35 6.32 -9.73
C THR A 102 -7.04 5.94 -8.43
N ILE A 103 -6.43 5.02 -7.70
CA ILE A 103 -6.98 4.54 -6.42
C ILE A 103 -7.14 5.70 -5.44
N ARG A 104 -6.12 6.53 -5.32
CA ARG A 104 -6.17 7.66 -4.38
C ARG A 104 -7.19 8.72 -4.79
N ALA A 105 -7.33 9.00 -6.08
CA ALA A 105 -8.35 9.94 -6.55
C ALA A 105 -9.76 9.48 -6.17
N ASP A 106 -10.00 8.17 -6.24
CA ASP A 106 -11.34 7.63 -6.02
C ASP A 106 -11.64 7.29 -4.56
N PHE A 107 -10.63 6.88 -3.79
CA PHE A 107 -10.87 6.30 -2.45
C PHE A 107 -10.16 7.01 -1.30
N ALA A 108 -9.17 7.85 -1.56
CA ALA A 108 -8.43 8.53 -0.50
C ALA A 108 -9.13 9.83 -0.11
N GLU A 109 -9.03 10.18 1.16
CA GLU A 109 -9.64 11.41 1.69
C GLU A 109 -8.63 12.54 1.85
N SER A 110 -7.38 12.20 2.21
CA SER A 110 -6.34 13.18 2.49
C SER A 110 -4.97 12.54 2.31
N ILE A 111 -3.91 13.33 2.48
CA ILE A 111 -2.54 12.82 2.45
C ILE A 111 -2.34 11.77 3.55
N ASP A 112 -2.92 12.01 4.73
CA ASP A 112 -2.76 11.08 5.86
C ASP A 112 -3.63 9.83 5.71
N ALA A 113 -4.85 9.99 5.17
CA ALA A 113 -5.77 8.88 4.92
C ALA A 113 -5.84 8.64 3.41
N ASN A 114 -4.73 8.15 2.84
CA ASN A 114 -4.58 8.06 1.38
C ASN A 114 -4.76 6.66 0.80
N ALA A 115 -5.49 5.82 1.50
CA ALA A 115 -6.03 4.53 1.06
C ALA A 115 -5.01 3.41 0.89
N VAL A 116 -3.88 3.62 0.26
CA VAL A 116 -2.95 2.53 -0.11
C VAL A 116 -1.49 2.94 0.08
N HIS A 117 -0.66 1.89 0.29
CA HIS A 117 0.79 1.98 0.27
C HIS A 117 1.29 1.09 -0.85
N GLY A 118 2.36 1.49 -1.51
CA GLY A 118 3.08 0.67 -2.46
C GLY A 118 4.57 0.89 -2.32
N SER A 119 5.37 -0.15 -2.53
CA SER A 119 6.83 -0.05 -2.49
C SER A 119 7.31 0.95 -3.55
N ASP A 120 8.37 1.68 -3.24
CA ASP A 120 8.92 2.72 -4.11
C ASP A 120 10.06 2.23 -5.01
N SER A 121 10.56 1.01 -4.77
CA SER A 121 11.63 0.41 -5.56
C SER A 121 11.58 -1.10 -5.44
N ALA A 122 12.25 -1.80 -6.37
CA ALA A 122 12.35 -3.25 -6.30
C ALA A 122 13.12 -3.70 -5.07
N GLU A 123 14.14 -2.96 -4.64
CA GLU A 123 14.89 -3.23 -3.41
C GLU A 123 14.00 -3.16 -2.19
N ASN A 124 13.27 -2.05 -2.04
CA ASN A 124 12.37 -1.89 -0.90
C ASN A 124 11.21 -2.87 -0.95
N ALA A 125 10.73 -3.22 -2.14
CA ALA A 125 9.69 -4.23 -2.29
C ALA A 125 10.13 -5.58 -1.71
N ALA A 126 11.36 -6.01 -2.01
CA ALA A 126 11.88 -7.28 -1.48
C ALA A 126 11.94 -7.26 0.06
N ILE A 127 12.41 -6.15 0.64
CA ILE A 127 12.49 -5.98 2.09
C ILE A 127 11.09 -6.02 2.72
N GLU A 128 10.16 -5.28 2.13
CA GLU A 128 8.80 -5.15 2.66
C GLU A 128 8.01 -6.45 2.55
N ILE A 129 8.14 -7.16 1.45
CA ILE A 129 7.49 -8.46 1.26
C ILE A 129 8.01 -9.46 2.29
N LYS A 130 9.33 -9.49 2.48
CA LYS A 130 9.95 -10.38 3.47
C LYS A 130 9.48 -10.04 4.89
N TYR A 131 9.30 -8.76 5.18
CA TYR A 131 8.86 -8.31 6.49
C TYR A 131 7.50 -8.92 6.88
N PHE A 132 6.56 -8.97 5.95
CA PHE A 132 5.21 -9.45 6.22
C PHE A 132 4.97 -10.93 5.87
N PHE A 133 5.66 -11.45 4.88
CA PHE A 133 5.40 -12.81 4.38
C PHE A 133 6.56 -13.80 4.57
N GLY A 134 7.70 -13.33 5.01
CA GLY A 134 8.85 -14.20 5.25
C GLY A 134 9.77 -14.49 4.06
#